data_2e204f9e3ecb9d41e0bb29a33634f88b
#
_entry.id   2e204f9e3ecb9d41e0bb29a33634f88b
#
_cell.length_a   1.000
_cell.length_b   1.000
_cell.length_c   1.000
_cell.angle_alpha   90.00
_cell.angle_beta   90.00
_cell.angle_gamma   90.00
#
_symmetry.space_group_name_H-M   'P 1'
#
loop_
_entity.id
_entity.type
_entity.pdbx_description
1 polymer ?
#
loop_
_entity_poly.entity_id
_entity_poly.type
_entity_poly.pdbx_seq_one_letter_code
_entity_poly.pdbx_strand_id
1 'polypeptide(L)'
;MKKLRKTQANKLDEFIEDHLLPHREFRRQVNEAIDIICTFLKETCFQEAAHPFRVSKVVKGGSSGKGTTLKDLSDADLVVFLTNLTSFQENFEHRVRFIKEIRRQLEAYQREKTFEVEFEVLKQRKRKRRALSFVLRSPWFCQGVKFDVLPAFDALAKYSQSQAQVTEDYKPNPQIYVQLIQECENLRREGEFSPCFTELQRAFLKERPAKLKSLIRLVKHWYQQCKKRHGKKLPSQYALELLTIYAWEREGSKTKFRTAEGFRTVLELVLKHQDLCIYWKKYYDFENPIITQCLKRQLEKPRPVILDPADPTGNVAGREPQRWQLLAQEVTVWLRYSCCKNRNGSPVSPWNVPVTPPHYLSDLILMAC
;
A
#
# COMPACT_ATOMS: atom_id res chain seq x y z
N MET A 1 20.17 -16.79 -12.21
CA MET A 1 19.74 -15.66 -11.38
C MET A 1 20.37 -15.75 -10.00
N LYS A 2 21.13 -14.73 -9.57
CA LYS A 2 21.79 -14.68 -8.26
C LYS A 2 20.69 -14.61 -7.17
N LYS A 3 20.71 -15.53 -6.22
CA LYS A 3 19.67 -15.57 -5.17
C LYS A 3 20.04 -14.63 -4.04
N LEU A 4 19.13 -13.80 -3.55
CA LEU A 4 19.35 -12.85 -2.45
C LEU A 4 20.10 -13.48 -1.26
N ARG A 5 19.72 -14.69 -0.84
CA ARG A 5 20.35 -15.40 0.28
C ARG A 5 21.85 -15.68 0.12
N LYS A 6 22.37 -15.70 -1.13
CA LYS A 6 23.78 -15.91 -1.47
C LYS A 6 24.52 -14.60 -1.77
N THR A 7 23.82 -13.45 -1.79
CA THR A 7 24.40 -12.14 -2.01
C THR A 7 25.04 -11.65 -0.71
N GLN A 8 26.28 -11.17 -0.77
CA GLN A 8 26.95 -10.59 0.38
C GLN A 8 26.29 -9.26 0.78
N ALA A 9 26.31 -8.92 2.07
CA ALA A 9 25.68 -7.71 2.61
C ALA A 9 26.15 -6.41 1.90
N ASN A 10 27.43 -6.30 1.59
CA ASN A 10 28.00 -5.14 0.89
C ASN A 10 27.67 -5.09 -0.62
N LYS A 11 27.01 -6.11 -1.17
CA LYS A 11 26.59 -6.22 -2.57
C LYS A 11 25.07 -6.09 -2.75
N LEU A 12 24.35 -5.69 -1.72
CA LEU A 12 22.89 -5.59 -1.78
C LEU A 12 22.42 -4.45 -2.68
N ASP A 13 23.17 -3.34 -2.78
CA ASP A 13 22.83 -2.25 -3.69
C ASP A 13 22.96 -2.69 -5.14
N GLU A 14 24.07 -3.33 -5.51
CA GLU A 14 24.28 -3.93 -6.82
C GLU A 14 23.18 -4.97 -7.15
N PHE A 15 22.83 -5.80 -6.16
CA PHE A 15 21.73 -6.77 -6.33
C PHE A 15 20.38 -6.09 -6.63
N ILE A 16 20.08 -4.97 -5.97
CA ILE A 16 18.85 -4.21 -6.20
C ILE A 16 18.84 -3.62 -7.62
N GLU A 17 19.94 -3.01 -8.03
CA GLU A 17 20.08 -2.39 -9.35
C GLU A 17 19.91 -3.44 -10.47
N ASP A 18 20.58 -4.57 -10.37
CA ASP A 18 20.59 -5.59 -11.41
C ASP A 18 19.28 -6.40 -11.48
N HIS A 19 18.64 -6.64 -10.33
CA HIS A 19 17.60 -7.65 -10.22
C HIS A 19 16.23 -7.14 -9.77
N LEU A 20 16.15 -5.98 -9.14
CA LEU A 20 14.90 -5.49 -8.56
C LEU A 20 14.35 -4.22 -9.19
N LEU A 21 15.20 -3.39 -9.78
CA LEU A 21 14.76 -2.17 -10.44
C LEU A 21 14.12 -2.49 -11.80
N PRO A 22 12.92 -1.99 -12.06
CA PRO A 22 12.29 -2.13 -13.37
C PRO A 22 13.11 -1.43 -14.46
N HIS A 23 13.35 -2.07 -15.59
CA HIS A 23 13.98 -1.45 -16.74
C HIS A 23 13.15 -0.28 -17.29
N ARG A 24 13.80 0.67 -17.97
CA ARG A 24 13.14 1.85 -18.54
C ARG A 24 12.01 1.47 -19.49
N GLU A 25 12.27 0.52 -20.38
CA GLU A 25 11.29 0.03 -21.35
C GLU A 25 10.09 -0.62 -20.66
N PHE A 26 10.32 -1.49 -19.70
CA PHE A 26 9.24 -2.10 -18.91
C PHE A 26 8.37 -1.05 -18.22
N ARG A 27 8.98 -0.01 -17.62
CA ARG A 27 8.23 1.09 -16.99
C ARG A 27 7.40 1.87 -17.99
N ARG A 28 7.93 2.10 -19.22
CA ARG A 28 7.20 2.76 -20.31
C ARG A 28 5.96 1.96 -20.67
N GLN A 29 6.09 0.66 -20.93
CA GLN A 29 4.98 -0.22 -21.29
C GLN A 29 3.90 -0.29 -20.18
N VAL A 30 4.28 -0.41 -18.91
CA VAL A 30 3.33 -0.37 -17.79
C VAL A 30 2.60 0.98 -17.73
N ASN A 31 3.29 2.09 -17.94
CA ASN A 31 2.66 3.41 -17.94
C ASN A 31 1.69 3.57 -19.12
N GLU A 32 2.05 3.12 -20.32
CA GLU A 32 1.15 3.11 -21.49
C GLU A 32 -0.11 2.27 -21.21
N ALA A 33 0.05 1.09 -20.65
CA ALA A 33 -1.07 0.26 -20.24
C ALA A 33 -1.99 0.98 -19.24
N ILE A 34 -1.40 1.65 -18.24
CA ILE A 34 -2.15 2.43 -17.25
C ILE A 34 -2.89 3.59 -17.91
N ASP A 35 -2.27 4.29 -18.86
CA ASP A 35 -2.87 5.43 -19.53
C ASP A 35 -4.07 4.99 -20.42
N ILE A 36 -3.97 3.85 -21.10
CA ILE A 36 -5.09 3.23 -21.84
C ILE A 36 -6.29 2.99 -20.91
N ILE A 37 -6.05 2.36 -19.76
CA ILE A 37 -7.13 2.06 -18.81
C ILE A 37 -7.67 3.32 -18.13
N CYS A 38 -6.83 4.29 -17.81
CA CYS A 38 -7.27 5.57 -17.24
C CYS A 38 -8.16 6.35 -18.23
N THR A 39 -7.81 6.37 -19.50
CA THR A 39 -8.61 6.99 -20.57
C THR A 39 -9.95 6.28 -20.72
N PHE A 40 -9.94 4.94 -20.82
CA PHE A 40 -11.18 4.15 -20.86
C PHE A 40 -12.08 4.46 -19.64
N LEU A 41 -11.55 4.46 -18.42
CA LEU A 41 -12.32 4.70 -17.21
C LEU A 41 -12.93 6.11 -17.16
N LYS A 42 -12.20 7.13 -17.63
CA LYS A 42 -12.66 8.53 -17.61
C LYS A 42 -13.60 8.86 -18.76
N GLU A 43 -13.34 8.36 -19.96
CA GLU A 43 -13.99 8.80 -21.18
C GLU A 43 -15.10 7.86 -21.65
N THR A 44 -15.10 6.60 -21.20
CA THR A 44 -16.07 5.60 -21.61
C THR A 44 -16.99 5.18 -20.49
N CYS A 45 -16.43 4.96 -19.25
CA CYS A 45 -17.24 4.44 -18.16
C CYS A 45 -18.23 5.49 -17.63
N PHE A 46 -19.49 5.05 -17.43
CA PHE A 46 -20.57 5.85 -16.84
C PHE A 46 -20.94 7.11 -17.67
N GLN A 47 -20.69 7.12 -18.97
CA GLN A 47 -21.01 8.26 -19.83
C GLN A 47 -22.47 8.32 -20.31
N GLU A 48 -23.24 7.25 -20.15
CA GLU A 48 -24.66 7.23 -20.51
C GLU A 48 -25.43 8.32 -19.74
N ALA A 49 -26.25 9.13 -20.44
CA ALA A 49 -26.94 10.30 -19.87
C ALA A 49 -27.82 9.95 -18.64
N ALA A 50 -28.40 8.76 -18.62
CA ALA A 50 -29.21 8.27 -17.52
C ALA A 50 -28.43 7.76 -16.31
N HIS A 51 -27.08 7.67 -16.40
CA HIS A 51 -26.29 7.13 -15.28
C HIS A 51 -26.01 8.23 -14.24
N PRO A 52 -26.37 8.02 -12.95
CA PRO A 52 -26.27 9.06 -11.92
C PRO A 52 -24.82 9.34 -11.49
N PHE A 53 -23.90 8.43 -11.76
CA PHE A 53 -22.48 8.53 -11.38
C PHE A 53 -21.60 8.82 -12.60
N ARG A 54 -20.47 9.51 -12.33
CA ARG A 54 -19.40 9.77 -13.31
C ARG A 54 -18.07 9.50 -12.63
N VAL A 55 -17.04 9.23 -13.42
CA VAL A 55 -15.68 9.17 -12.93
C VAL A 55 -15.15 10.60 -12.75
N SER A 56 -14.86 10.99 -11.52
CA SER A 56 -14.27 12.30 -11.22
C SER A 56 -12.77 12.30 -11.49
N LYS A 57 -12.09 11.27 -11.01
CA LYS A 57 -10.65 11.06 -11.22
C LYS A 57 -10.27 9.60 -11.07
N VAL A 58 -9.12 9.25 -11.66
CA VAL A 58 -8.48 7.93 -11.50
C VAL A 58 -7.09 8.15 -10.90
N VAL A 59 -6.80 7.46 -9.79
CA VAL A 59 -5.54 7.61 -9.06
C VAL A 59 -4.76 6.30 -9.09
N LYS A 60 -3.50 6.39 -9.51
CA LYS A 60 -2.55 5.26 -9.44
C LYS A 60 -2.22 4.96 -7.97
N GLY A 61 -2.57 3.78 -7.50
CA GLY A 61 -2.27 3.27 -6.16
C GLY A 61 -1.14 2.24 -6.16
N GLY A 62 -1.10 1.45 -5.09
CA GLY A 62 -0.19 0.33 -4.94
C GLY A 62 1.28 0.66 -5.15
N SER A 63 2.04 -0.29 -5.65
CA SER A 63 3.49 -0.13 -5.90
C SER A 63 3.82 0.87 -7.00
N SER A 64 2.99 0.93 -8.04
CA SER A 64 3.20 1.84 -9.18
C SER A 64 3.01 3.30 -8.76
N GLY A 65 1.95 3.62 -8.01
CA GLY A 65 1.70 4.97 -7.48
C GLY A 65 2.74 5.44 -6.48
N LYS A 66 3.29 4.52 -5.69
CA LYS A 66 4.30 4.79 -4.65
C LYS A 66 5.75 4.80 -5.18
N GLY A 67 5.99 4.35 -6.42
CA GLY A 67 7.33 4.25 -6.98
C GLY A 67 8.19 3.13 -6.39
N THR A 68 7.56 2.04 -5.93
CA THR A 68 8.23 0.88 -5.31
C THR A 68 8.00 -0.43 -6.07
N THR A 69 7.66 -0.34 -7.35
CA THR A 69 7.47 -1.50 -8.24
C THR A 69 8.74 -2.32 -8.34
N LEU A 70 8.60 -3.64 -8.31
CA LEU A 70 9.68 -4.58 -8.57
C LEU A 70 9.77 -4.88 -10.08
N LYS A 71 10.98 -5.23 -10.55
CA LYS A 71 11.19 -5.80 -11.86
C LYS A 71 10.29 -7.02 -12.06
N ASP A 72 9.73 -7.18 -13.22
CA ASP A 72 8.87 -8.31 -13.64
C ASP A 72 7.54 -8.43 -12.86
N LEU A 73 7.15 -7.41 -12.07
CA LEU A 73 5.84 -7.33 -11.44
C LEU A 73 5.04 -6.17 -12.07
N SER A 74 4.16 -6.52 -13.00
CA SER A 74 3.32 -5.59 -13.76
C SER A 74 1.92 -5.43 -13.14
N ASP A 75 1.84 -5.32 -11.82
CA ASP A 75 0.57 -5.05 -11.13
C ASP A 75 0.32 -3.54 -11.06
N ALA A 76 -0.84 -3.11 -11.52
CA ALA A 76 -1.31 -1.73 -11.46
C ALA A 76 -2.61 -1.66 -10.65
N ASP A 77 -2.58 -0.97 -9.52
CA ASP A 77 -3.76 -0.65 -8.74
C ASP A 77 -4.29 0.71 -9.16
N LEU A 78 -5.55 0.78 -9.57
CA LEU A 78 -6.23 2.03 -9.93
C LEU A 78 -7.43 2.24 -9.02
N VAL A 79 -7.49 3.38 -8.38
CA VAL A 79 -8.65 3.81 -7.62
C VAL A 79 -9.47 4.78 -8.44
N VAL A 80 -10.73 4.43 -8.68
CA VAL A 80 -11.69 5.20 -9.48
C VAL A 80 -12.60 5.94 -8.53
N PHE A 81 -12.46 7.25 -8.47
CA PHE A 81 -13.32 8.12 -7.67
C PHE A 81 -14.56 8.49 -8.48
N LEU A 82 -15.72 8.29 -7.85
CA LEU A 82 -17.03 8.52 -8.48
C LEU A 82 -17.68 9.77 -7.93
N THR A 83 -18.30 10.55 -8.82
CA THR A 83 -19.15 11.70 -8.45
C THR A 83 -20.42 11.23 -7.77
N ASN A 84 -21.10 12.15 -7.08
CA ASN A 84 -22.42 11.90 -6.45
C ASN A 84 -22.41 10.85 -5.33
N LEU A 85 -21.26 10.32 -4.92
CA LEU A 85 -21.13 9.60 -3.67
C LEU A 85 -20.97 10.60 -2.53
N THR A 86 -21.73 10.45 -1.46
CA THR A 86 -21.76 11.38 -0.33
C THR A 86 -21.15 10.80 0.94
N SER A 87 -20.92 9.47 0.96
CA SER A 87 -20.45 8.77 2.16
C SER A 87 -19.66 7.50 1.84
N PHE A 88 -18.89 7.03 2.84
CA PHE A 88 -18.21 5.73 2.77
C PHE A 88 -19.20 4.57 2.77
N GLN A 89 -20.31 4.71 3.48
CA GLN A 89 -21.39 3.71 3.51
C GLN A 89 -21.98 3.54 2.12
N GLU A 90 -22.33 4.63 1.45
CA GLU A 90 -22.89 4.58 0.09
C GLU A 90 -21.91 3.93 -0.90
N ASN A 91 -20.60 4.27 -0.80
CA ASN A 91 -19.56 3.58 -1.58
C ASN A 91 -19.53 2.07 -1.30
N PHE A 92 -19.68 1.66 -0.05
CA PHE A 92 -19.68 0.24 0.33
C PHE A 92 -20.90 -0.50 -0.25
N GLU A 93 -22.09 0.09 -0.17
CA GLU A 93 -23.35 -0.49 -0.65
C GLU A 93 -23.36 -0.65 -2.17
N HIS A 94 -22.89 0.35 -2.89
CA HIS A 94 -22.91 0.38 -4.35
C HIS A 94 -21.66 -0.23 -5.03
N ARG A 95 -20.59 -0.51 -4.29
CA ARG A 95 -19.31 -0.98 -4.84
C ARG A 95 -19.44 -2.18 -5.78
N VAL A 96 -20.25 -3.17 -5.43
CA VAL A 96 -20.44 -4.36 -6.28
C VAL A 96 -21.12 -3.99 -7.60
N ARG A 97 -22.07 -3.04 -7.58
CA ARG A 97 -22.75 -2.52 -8.78
C ARG A 97 -21.75 -1.79 -9.67
N PHE A 98 -20.88 -0.93 -9.10
CA PHE A 98 -19.85 -0.23 -9.85
C PHE A 98 -18.86 -1.19 -10.51
N ILE A 99 -18.39 -2.20 -9.78
CA ILE A 99 -17.49 -3.23 -10.32
C ILE A 99 -18.15 -3.99 -11.48
N LYS A 100 -19.42 -4.33 -11.37
CA LYS A 100 -20.15 -5.00 -12.45
C LYS A 100 -20.30 -4.10 -13.68
N GLU A 101 -20.58 -2.82 -13.47
CA GLU A 101 -20.76 -1.86 -14.55
C GLU A 101 -19.43 -1.59 -15.28
N ILE A 102 -18.33 -1.34 -14.56
CA ILE A 102 -17.01 -1.18 -15.17
C ILE A 102 -16.65 -2.44 -15.97
N ARG A 103 -16.94 -3.63 -15.44
CA ARG A 103 -16.71 -4.88 -16.15
C ARG A 103 -17.52 -4.96 -17.44
N ARG A 104 -18.84 -4.68 -17.38
CA ARG A 104 -19.73 -4.71 -18.55
C ARG A 104 -19.21 -3.79 -19.66
N GLN A 105 -18.82 -2.58 -19.29
CA GLN A 105 -18.31 -1.60 -20.24
C GLN A 105 -16.92 -1.97 -20.79
N LEU A 106 -16.06 -2.56 -19.97
CA LEU A 106 -14.76 -3.08 -20.42
C LEU A 106 -14.92 -4.22 -21.45
N GLU A 107 -15.86 -5.15 -21.19
CA GLU A 107 -16.18 -6.24 -22.11
C GLU A 107 -16.85 -5.73 -23.41
N ALA A 108 -17.63 -4.65 -23.35
CA ALA A 108 -18.18 -3.99 -24.56
C ALA A 108 -17.08 -3.29 -25.37
N TYR A 109 -16.24 -2.50 -24.71
CA TYR A 109 -15.11 -1.81 -25.34
C TYR A 109 -14.17 -2.78 -26.06
N GLN A 110 -13.90 -3.95 -25.49
CA GLN A 110 -13.09 -4.99 -26.13
C GLN A 110 -13.71 -5.53 -27.43
N ARG A 111 -15.06 -5.61 -27.50
CA ARG A 111 -15.76 -6.10 -28.72
C ARG A 111 -15.71 -5.08 -29.83
N GLU A 112 -15.74 -3.79 -29.50
CA GLU A 112 -15.74 -2.69 -30.49
C GLU A 112 -14.34 -2.41 -31.05
N LYS A 113 -13.31 -2.51 -30.19
CA LYS A 113 -11.90 -2.32 -30.59
C LYS A 113 -11.23 -3.67 -30.85
N THR A 114 -11.27 -4.10 -32.09
CA THR A 114 -10.94 -5.47 -32.50
C THR A 114 -9.47 -5.86 -32.42
N PHE A 115 -8.46 -4.99 -32.18
CA PHE A 115 -7.09 -5.43 -32.57
C PHE A 115 -5.89 -5.05 -31.70
N GLU A 116 -5.96 -4.13 -30.75
CA GLU A 116 -4.73 -3.68 -30.10
C GLU A 116 -4.60 -4.11 -28.63
N VAL A 117 -5.71 -4.44 -27.99
CA VAL A 117 -5.75 -4.65 -26.54
C VAL A 117 -6.73 -5.76 -26.17
N GLU A 118 -6.24 -6.81 -25.55
CA GLU A 118 -7.06 -7.88 -25.00
C GLU A 118 -7.19 -7.73 -23.48
N PHE A 119 -8.43 -7.84 -22.98
CA PHE A 119 -8.73 -7.86 -21.55
C PHE A 119 -9.16 -9.25 -21.12
N GLU A 120 -8.38 -9.86 -20.23
CA GLU A 120 -8.74 -11.11 -19.58
C GLU A 120 -9.25 -10.81 -18.17
N VAL A 121 -10.57 -10.89 -17.95
CA VAL A 121 -11.16 -10.68 -16.64
C VAL A 121 -10.93 -11.91 -15.77
N LEU A 122 -10.18 -11.76 -14.69
CA LEU A 122 -9.83 -12.84 -13.80
C LEU A 122 -11.06 -13.33 -13.01
N LYS A 123 -11.28 -14.64 -12.96
CA LYS A 123 -12.34 -15.26 -12.16
C LYS A 123 -12.06 -15.05 -10.67
N GLN A 124 -12.86 -14.23 -10.02
CA GLN A 124 -12.76 -14.01 -8.58
C GLN A 124 -13.85 -14.80 -7.83
N ARG A 125 -13.51 -15.40 -6.69
CA ARG A 125 -14.48 -16.05 -5.80
C ARG A 125 -15.52 -15.05 -5.32
N LYS A 126 -16.81 -15.36 -5.45
CA LYS A 126 -17.99 -14.48 -5.32
C LYS A 126 -18.10 -13.65 -4.02
N ARG A 127 -17.37 -13.97 -2.95
CA ARG A 127 -17.74 -13.53 -1.59
C ARG A 127 -17.13 -12.21 -1.07
N LYS A 128 -16.14 -11.58 -1.71
CA LYS A 128 -15.61 -10.26 -1.25
C LYS A 128 -14.92 -9.50 -2.39
N ARG A 129 -15.67 -9.09 -3.39
CA ARG A 129 -15.11 -8.27 -4.48
C ARG A 129 -14.91 -6.83 -4.00
N ARG A 130 -13.67 -6.46 -3.69
CA ARG A 130 -13.29 -5.06 -3.44
C ARG A 130 -12.81 -4.37 -4.71
N ALA A 131 -12.33 -5.14 -5.69
CA ALA A 131 -11.77 -4.65 -6.93
C ALA A 131 -12.22 -5.51 -8.11
N LEU A 132 -12.20 -4.93 -9.30
CA LEU A 132 -12.23 -5.65 -10.56
C LEU A 132 -10.78 -5.99 -10.95
N SER A 133 -10.46 -7.28 -11.09
CA SER A 133 -9.13 -7.71 -11.54
C SER A 133 -9.19 -8.23 -12.96
N PHE A 134 -8.27 -7.74 -13.80
CA PHE A 134 -8.11 -8.20 -15.19
C PHE A 134 -6.64 -8.07 -15.62
N VAL A 135 -6.31 -8.67 -16.76
CA VAL A 135 -4.99 -8.54 -17.39
C VAL A 135 -5.20 -7.83 -18.73
N LEU A 136 -4.45 -6.77 -18.96
CA LEU A 136 -4.35 -6.10 -20.24
C LEU A 136 -3.17 -6.72 -21.00
N ARG A 137 -3.44 -7.23 -22.20
CA ARG A 137 -2.42 -7.74 -23.14
C ARG A 137 -2.41 -6.86 -24.38
N SER A 138 -1.25 -6.67 -24.94
CA SER A 138 -1.08 -6.01 -26.22
C SER A 138 0.10 -6.65 -26.95
N PRO A 139 0.08 -6.74 -28.28
CA PRO A 139 1.24 -7.20 -29.04
C PRO A 139 2.52 -6.39 -28.79
N TRP A 140 2.37 -5.15 -28.34
CA TRP A 140 3.47 -4.22 -28.04
C TRP A 140 4.07 -4.40 -26.65
N PHE A 141 3.43 -5.19 -25.77
CA PHE A 141 3.90 -5.42 -24.40
C PHE A 141 4.62 -6.75 -24.30
N CYS A 142 5.83 -6.75 -23.73
CA CYS A 142 6.59 -7.98 -23.49
C CYS A 142 5.83 -8.97 -22.59
N GLN A 143 4.93 -8.45 -21.73
CA GLN A 143 4.06 -9.25 -20.87
C GLN A 143 2.77 -8.50 -20.56
N GLY A 144 1.70 -9.24 -20.22
CA GLY A 144 0.44 -8.65 -19.80
C GLY A 144 0.59 -7.85 -18.51
N VAL A 145 -0.13 -6.72 -18.42
CA VAL A 145 -0.20 -5.90 -17.21
C VAL A 145 -1.46 -6.24 -16.46
N LYS A 146 -1.30 -6.66 -15.20
CA LYS A 146 -2.43 -6.98 -14.33
C LYS A 146 -2.95 -5.72 -13.67
N PHE A 147 -4.26 -5.52 -13.70
CA PHE A 147 -4.97 -4.43 -13.08
C PHE A 147 -5.86 -4.90 -11.94
N ASP A 148 -5.87 -4.11 -10.86
CA ASP A 148 -6.90 -4.14 -9.84
C ASP A 148 -7.55 -2.74 -9.81
N VAL A 149 -8.82 -2.64 -10.19
CA VAL A 149 -9.59 -1.39 -10.27
C VAL A 149 -10.58 -1.33 -9.11
N LEU A 150 -10.46 -0.31 -8.27
CA LEU A 150 -11.24 -0.14 -7.03
C LEU A 150 -12.09 1.13 -7.09
N PRO A 151 -13.43 1.04 -7.11
CA PRO A 151 -14.30 2.20 -6.94
C PRO A 151 -14.19 2.78 -5.52
N ALA A 152 -14.14 4.11 -5.41
CA ALA A 152 -13.97 4.81 -4.14
C ALA A 152 -14.79 6.12 -4.07
N PHE A 153 -15.15 6.49 -2.86
CA PHE A 153 -15.71 7.80 -2.52
C PHE A 153 -14.59 8.83 -2.41
N ASP A 154 -14.78 10.00 -3.03
CA ASP A 154 -13.81 11.10 -2.97
C ASP A 154 -13.99 11.95 -1.70
N ALA A 155 -13.59 11.37 -0.57
CA ALA A 155 -13.73 12.01 0.72
C ALA A 155 -12.89 13.32 0.83
N LEU A 156 -11.75 13.37 0.15
CA LEU A 156 -10.86 14.53 0.18
C LEU A 156 -11.50 15.72 -0.56
N ALA A 157 -12.13 15.47 -1.71
CA ALA A 157 -12.80 16.51 -2.49
C ALA A 157 -14.04 17.07 -1.77
N LYS A 158 -14.79 16.24 -1.05
CA LYS A 158 -16.01 16.66 -0.35
C LYS A 158 -15.78 17.80 0.64
N TYR A 159 -14.64 17.83 1.32
CA TYR A 159 -14.32 18.81 2.37
C TYR A 159 -13.24 19.80 1.94
N SER A 160 -12.82 19.80 0.68
CA SER A 160 -11.87 20.76 0.13
C SER A 160 -12.59 21.93 -0.50
N GLN A 161 -12.20 23.15 -0.15
CA GLN A 161 -12.70 24.38 -0.80
C GLN A 161 -12.07 24.65 -2.18
N SER A 162 -11.02 23.89 -2.52
CA SER A 162 -10.33 23.97 -3.81
C SER A 162 -9.89 22.57 -4.24
N GLN A 163 -9.72 22.36 -5.56
CA GLN A 163 -9.07 21.15 -6.09
C GLN A 163 -7.55 21.14 -5.78
N ALA A 164 -7.19 21.35 -4.52
CA ALA A 164 -5.80 21.36 -4.10
C ALA A 164 -5.20 19.97 -4.33
N GLN A 165 -4.08 19.94 -5.01
CA GLN A 165 -3.30 18.71 -5.15
C GLN A 165 -2.80 18.28 -3.76
N VAL A 166 -2.91 16.99 -3.46
CA VAL A 166 -2.36 16.42 -2.24
C VAL A 166 -0.82 16.50 -2.32
N THR A 167 -0.26 17.45 -1.58
CA THR A 167 1.19 17.65 -1.42
C THR A 167 1.69 17.01 -0.13
N GLU A 168 2.99 17.09 0.15
CA GLU A 168 3.57 16.58 1.40
C GLU A 168 2.97 17.26 2.64
N ASP A 169 2.73 18.57 2.58
CA ASP A 169 2.21 19.37 3.71
C ASP A 169 0.67 19.41 3.79
N TYR A 170 0.00 18.67 2.90
CA TYR A 170 -1.44 18.63 2.89
C TYR A 170 -1.98 17.99 4.16
N LYS A 171 -2.84 18.73 4.89
CA LYS A 171 -3.60 18.21 6.03
C LYS A 171 -5.08 18.09 5.65
N PRO A 172 -5.65 16.87 5.71
CA PRO A 172 -7.09 16.71 5.48
C PRO A 172 -7.92 17.43 6.53
N ASN A 173 -9.13 17.85 6.15
CA ASN A 173 -10.10 18.35 7.11
C ASN A 173 -10.45 17.23 8.12
N PRO A 174 -10.37 17.45 9.44
CA PRO A 174 -10.67 16.45 10.47
C PRO A 174 -12.07 15.83 10.34
N GLN A 175 -13.05 16.55 9.78
CA GLN A 175 -14.41 16.06 9.55
C GLN A 175 -14.46 14.83 8.63
N ILE A 176 -13.46 14.67 7.73
CA ILE A 176 -13.32 13.48 6.91
C ILE A 176 -13.14 12.23 7.79
N TYR A 177 -12.28 12.35 8.80
CA TYR A 177 -11.99 11.26 9.73
C TYR A 177 -13.12 11.01 10.72
N VAL A 178 -13.81 12.07 11.16
CA VAL A 178 -15.00 11.94 12.00
C VAL A 178 -16.07 11.12 11.26
N GLN A 179 -16.40 11.48 10.02
CA GLN A 179 -17.34 10.73 9.18
C GLN A 179 -16.86 9.29 8.96
N LEU A 180 -15.59 9.10 8.62
CA LEU A 180 -14.99 7.77 8.41
C LEU A 180 -15.17 6.87 9.64
N ILE A 181 -14.82 7.38 10.82
CA ILE A 181 -14.86 6.63 12.09
C ILE A 181 -16.30 6.22 12.39
N GLN A 182 -17.25 7.16 12.34
CA GLN A 182 -18.67 6.90 12.61
C GLN A 182 -19.24 5.83 11.65
N GLU A 183 -18.98 5.96 10.35
CA GLU A 183 -19.47 4.99 9.37
C GLU A 183 -18.77 3.62 9.49
N CYS A 184 -17.46 3.59 9.81
CA CYS A 184 -16.75 2.35 10.10
C CYS A 184 -17.31 1.60 11.32
N GLU A 185 -17.69 2.33 12.37
CA GLU A 185 -18.31 1.76 13.57
C GLU A 185 -19.69 1.18 13.26
N ASN A 186 -20.54 1.96 12.59
CA ASN A 186 -21.89 1.51 12.18
C ASN A 186 -21.84 0.25 11.32
N LEU A 187 -20.93 0.20 10.36
CA LEU A 187 -20.77 -0.93 9.44
C LEU A 187 -19.91 -2.07 10.03
N ARG A 188 -19.24 -1.87 11.15
CA ARG A 188 -18.21 -2.76 11.73
C ARG A 188 -17.13 -3.13 10.72
N ARG A 189 -16.60 -2.12 9.99
CA ARG A 189 -15.70 -2.26 8.84
C ARG A 189 -14.45 -1.40 8.94
N GLU A 190 -13.69 -1.50 10.01
CA GLU A 190 -12.40 -0.83 10.19
C GLU A 190 -11.42 -1.15 9.05
N GLY A 191 -10.74 -0.13 8.52
CA GLY A 191 -9.77 -0.22 7.43
C GLY A 191 -10.36 -0.60 6.06
N GLU A 192 -11.69 -0.66 5.93
CA GLU A 192 -12.38 -1.02 4.69
C GLU A 192 -12.24 0.07 3.62
N PHE A 193 -12.18 1.33 4.05
CA PHE A 193 -12.22 2.51 3.19
C PHE A 193 -10.84 3.11 2.90
N SER A 194 -9.76 2.41 3.26
CA SER A 194 -8.39 2.80 2.94
C SER A 194 -8.17 3.20 1.47
N PRO A 195 -8.82 2.60 0.44
CA PRO A 195 -8.72 3.08 -0.94
C PRO A 195 -9.16 4.54 -1.15
N CYS A 196 -10.08 5.06 -0.34
CA CYS A 196 -10.52 6.46 -0.43
C CYS A 196 -9.39 7.46 -0.08
N PHE A 197 -8.33 6.99 0.57
CA PHE A 197 -7.16 7.77 0.99
C PHE A 197 -5.90 7.46 0.16
N THR A 198 -6.05 6.87 -1.03
CA THR A 198 -4.92 6.47 -1.88
C THR A 198 -4.00 7.64 -2.25
N GLU A 199 -4.53 8.85 -2.40
CA GLU A 199 -3.72 10.05 -2.68
C GLU A 199 -2.79 10.38 -1.49
N LEU A 200 -3.28 10.28 -0.26
CA LEU A 200 -2.48 10.48 0.96
C LEU A 200 -1.43 9.37 1.12
N GLN A 201 -1.81 8.11 0.93
CA GLN A 201 -0.88 6.98 0.98
C GLN A 201 0.23 7.12 -0.07
N ARG A 202 -0.13 7.59 -1.26
CA ARG A 202 0.82 7.87 -2.33
C ARG A 202 1.75 9.02 -1.96
N ALA A 203 1.23 10.14 -1.49
CA ALA A 203 2.00 11.30 -1.07
C ALA A 203 2.95 10.95 0.07
N PHE A 204 2.51 10.14 1.03
CA PHE A 204 3.34 9.66 2.15
C PHE A 204 4.62 8.94 1.70
N LEU A 205 4.59 8.25 0.55
CA LEU A 205 5.74 7.51 0.03
C LEU A 205 6.47 8.18 -1.14
N LYS A 206 5.75 8.97 -1.95
CA LYS A 206 6.27 9.46 -3.25
C LYS A 206 7.55 10.26 -3.10
N GLU A 207 7.65 11.08 -2.07
CA GLU A 207 8.76 12.01 -1.85
C GLU A 207 9.92 11.41 -1.04
N ARG A 208 9.77 10.16 -0.59
CA ARG A 208 10.84 9.45 0.12
C ARG A 208 12.05 9.21 -0.81
N PRO A 209 13.28 9.25 -0.27
CA PRO A 209 14.50 9.11 -1.07
C PRO A 209 14.55 7.82 -1.88
N ALA A 210 15.18 7.87 -3.05
CA ALA A 210 15.37 6.70 -3.92
C ALA A 210 16.04 5.52 -3.18
N LYS A 211 16.97 5.80 -2.28
CA LYS A 211 17.67 4.81 -1.46
C LYS A 211 16.71 4.06 -0.53
N LEU A 212 15.76 4.75 0.11
CA LEU A 212 14.72 4.11 0.92
C LEU A 212 13.78 3.27 0.05
N LYS A 213 13.37 3.77 -1.12
CA LYS A 213 12.55 3.00 -2.07
C LYS A 213 13.25 1.73 -2.54
N SER A 214 14.58 1.77 -2.67
CA SER A 214 15.41 0.59 -2.97
C SER A 214 15.40 -0.41 -1.82
N LEU A 215 15.51 0.05 -0.57
CA LEU A 215 15.38 -0.81 0.61
C LEU A 215 13.98 -1.45 0.69
N ILE A 216 12.92 -0.67 0.43
CA ILE A 216 11.55 -1.20 0.37
C ILE A 216 11.44 -2.30 -0.70
N ARG A 217 12.05 -2.13 -1.88
CA ARG A 217 12.07 -3.18 -2.92
C ARG A 217 12.78 -4.44 -2.45
N LEU A 218 13.88 -4.31 -1.73
CA LEU A 218 14.61 -5.45 -1.18
C LEU A 218 13.75 -6.22 -0.17
N VAL A 219 13.09 -5.51 0.76
CA VAL A 219 12.16 -6.10 1.74
C VAL A 219 10.98 -6.78 1.04
N LYS A 220 10.39 -6.14 0.02
CA LYS A 220 9.33 -6.74 -0.80
C LYS A 220 9.78 -8.01 -1.51
N HIS A 221 10.98 -8.00 -2.10
CA HIS A 221 11.53 -9.17 -2.77
C HIS A 221 11.74 -10.33 -1.79
N TRP A 222 12.31 -10.04 -0.62
CA TRP A 222 12.43 -11.02 0.46
C TRP A 222 11.06 -11.59 0.87
N TYR A 223 10.10 -10.72 1.11
CA TYR A 223 8.73 -11.11 1.47
C TYR A 223 8.08 -11.99 0.39
N GLN A 224 8.26 -11.69 -0.89
CA GLN A 224 7.73 -12.52 -1.97
C GLN A 224 8.33 -13.94 -1.95
N GLN A 225 9.58 -14.10 -1.57
CA GLN A 225 10.19 -15.44 -1.40
C GLN A 225 9.56 -16.20 -0.23
N CYS A 226 9.28 -15.52 0.90
CA CYS A 226 8.55 -16.11 2.01
C CYS A 226 7.11 -16.48 1.61
N LYS A 227 6.43 -15.60 0.88
CA LYS A 227 5.06 -15.80 0.39
C LYS A 227 4.93 -17.01 -0.56
N LYS A 228 5.95 -17.31 -1.37
CA LYS A 228 5.98 -18.51 -2.21
C LYS A 228 5.93 -19.81 -1.39
N ARG A 229 6.45 -19.80 -0.15
CA ARG A 229 6.45 -20.94 0.77
C ARG A 229 5.19 -21.03 1.62
N HIS A 230 4.69 -19.91 2.11
CA HIS A 230 3.59 -19.86 3.10
C HIS A 230 2.24 -19.40 2.51
N GLY A 231 2.21 -19.01 1.24
CA GLY A 231 0.97 -18.54 0.58
C GLY A 231 0.40 -17.28 1.22
N LYS A 232 -0.92 -17.27 1.42
CA LYS A 232 -1.66 -16.12 1.97
C LYS A 232 -1.61 -16.00 3.50
N LYS A 233 -0.84 -16.86 4.17
CA LYS A 233 -0.77 -16.92 5.65
C LYS A 233 0.21 -15.91 6.27
N LEU A 234 0.78 -15.01 5.50
CA LEU A 234 1.70 -13.97 5.97
C LEU A 234 0.98 -12.62 6.17
N PRO A 235 1.57 -11.68 6.94
CA PRO A 235 1.07 -10.31 7.07
C PRO A 235 0.96 -9.61 5.72
N SER A 236 0.29 -8.45 5.66
CA SER A 236 0.23 -7.67 4.43
C SER A 236 1.62 -7.14 4.03
N GLN A 237 1.91 -7.11 2.72
CA GLN A 237 3.15 -6.51 2.22
C GLN A 237 3.24 -5.02 2.59
N TYR A 238 2.11 -4.33 2.62
CA TYR A 238 2.03 -2.91 2.98
C TYR A 238 2.48 -2.66 4.44
N ALA A 239 2.18 -3.57 5.37
CA ALA A 239 2.71 -3.47 6.73
C ALA A 239 4.24 -3.46 6.76
N LEU A 240 4.89 -4.24 5.91
CA LEU A 240 6.36 -4.27 5.81
C LEU A 240 6.93 -3.02 5.12
N GLU A 241 6.21 -2.45 4.15
CA GLU A 241 6.58 -1.15 3.56
C GLU A 241 6.58 -0.06 4.65
N LEU A 242 5.52 0.02 5.46
CA LEU A 242 5.41 0.98 6.56
C LEU A 242 6.45 0.71 7.67
N LEU A 243 6.70 -0.55 8.02
CA LEU A 243 7.75 -0.92 8.98
C LEU A 243 9.14 -0.48 8.51
N THR A 244 9.41 -0.57 7.20
CA THR A 244 10.67 -0.13 6.59
C THR A 244 10.82 1.40 6.67
N ILE A 245 9.74 2.14 6.41
CA ILE A 245 9.72 3.60 6.54
C ILE A 245 9.94 4.00 7.98
N TYR A 246 9.23 3.39 8.92
CA TYR A 246 9.40 3.63 10.35
C TYR A 246 10.85 3.42 10.80
N ALA A 247 11.46 2.29 10.42
CA ALA A 247 12.85 2.01 10.75
C ALA A 247 13.80 3.08 10.24
N TRP A 248 13.61 3.56 9.01
CA TRP A 248 14.41 4.60 8.41
C TRP A 248 14.21 5.98 9.08
N GLU A 249 12.97 6.33 9.41
CA GLU A 249 12.67 7.58 10.13
C GLU A 249 13.33 7.59 11.53
N ARG A 250 13.33 6.45 12.22
CA ARG A 250 13.97 6.32 13.55
C ARG A 250 15.50 6.34 13.50
N GLU A 251 16.11 5.98 12.39
CA GLU A 251 17.56 6.15 12.15
C GLU A 251 17.95 7.60 11.77
N GLY A 252 16.99 8.52 11.72
CA GLY A 252 17.22 9.94 11.44
C GLY A 252 17.05 10.33 9.97
N SER A 253 16.31 9.56 9.20
CA SER A 253 15.90 9.89 7.81
C SER A 253 17.07 10.19 6.86
N LYS A 254 18.19 9.55 7.06
CA LYS A 254 19.41 9.76 6.26
C LYS A 254 19.19 9.31 4.81
N THR A 255 19.63 10.11 3.85
CA THR A 255 19.56 9.77 2.42
C THR A 255 20.64 8.78 1.99
N LYS A 256 21.75 8.73 2.74
CA LYS A 256 22.85 7.78 2.55
C LYS A 256 22.94 6.84 3.75
N PHE A 257 22.85 5.56 3.52
CA PHE A 257 22.96 4.52 4.54
C PHE A 257 23.39 3.18 3.92
N ARG A 258 23.85 2.25 4.75
CA ARG A 258 24.15 0.88 4.31
C ARG A 258 22.86 0.06 4.21
N THR A 259 22.54 -0.40 3.01
CA THR A 259 21.31 -1.16 2.75
C THR A 259 21.18 -2.42 3.62
N ALA A 260 22.32 -3.08 3.90
CA ALA A 260 22.34 -4.26 4.76
C ALA A 260 21.90 -3.97 6.21
N GLU A 261 22.27 -2.82 6.77
CA GLU A 261 21.86 -2.41 8.11
C GLU A 261 20.34 -2.20 8.16
N GLY A 262 19.80 -1.42 7.21
CA GLY A 262 18.35 -1.20 7.11
C GLY A 262 17.57 -2.50 6.87
N PHE A 263 18.07 -3.37 6.00
CA PHE A 263 17.42 -4.67 5.75
C PHE A 263 17.40 -5.53 7.00
N ARG A 264 18.54 -5.65 7.69
CA ARG A 264 18.61 -6.41 8.96
C ARG A 264 17.72 -5.82 10.04
N THR A 265 17.66 -4.47 10.15
CA THR A 265 16.78 -3.78 11.10
C THR A 265 15.31 -4.17 10.90
N VAL A 266 14.83 -4.16 9.64
CA VAL A 266 13.45 -4.58 9.35
C VAL A 266 13.22 -6.02 9.75
N LEU A 267 14.17 -6.93 9.48
CA LEU A 267 14.08 -8.33 9.89
C LEU A 267 14.00 -8.46 11.42
N GLU A 268 14.83 -7.73 12.16
CA GLU A 268 14.83 -7.76 13.63
C GLU A 268 13.55 -7.16 14.23
N LEU A 269 12.98 -6.13 13.61
CA LEU A 269 11.67 -5.62 14.01
C LEU A 269 10.55 -6.65 13.79
N VAL A 270 10.62 -7.45 12.74
CA VAL A 270 9.69 -8.59 12.55
C VAL A 270 9.81 -9.62 13.68
N LEU A 271 11.02 -9.90 14.20
CA LEU A 271 11.18 -10.77 15.37
C LEU A 271 10.52 -10.19 16.63
N LYS A 272 10.54 -8.86 16.77
CA LYS A 272 9.94 -8.13 17.88
C LYS A 272 8.46 -7.77 17.62
N HIS A 273 7.78 -8.48 16.73
CA HIS A 273 6.41 -8.13 16.31
C HIS A 273 5.41 -8.05 17.47
N GLN A 274 5.63 -8.79 18.54
CA GLN A 274 4.77 -8.79 19.73
C GLN A 274 4.79 -7.46 20.50
N ASP A 275 5.78 -6.60 20.24
CA ASP A 275 5.94 -5.31 20.90
C ASP A 275 5.64 -4.13 19.98
N LEU A 276 5.44 -4.39 18.65
CA LEU A 276 5.28 -3.33 17.65
C LEU A 276 3.98 -2.55 17.87
N CYS A 277 4.14 -1.23 18.10
CA CYS A 277 3.06 -0.27 18.13
C CYS A 277 3.48 0.99 17.37
N ILE A 278 3.07 1.11 16.13
CA ILE A 278 3.56 2.11 15.18
C ILE A 278 2.39 2.90 14.61
N TYR A 279 2.50 4.23 14.60
CA TYR A 279 1.55 5.14 14.00
C TYR A 279 2.23 6.46 13.60
N TRP A 280 1.54 7.28 12.83
CA TRP A 280 2.01 8.59 12.37
C TRP A 280 0.94 9.67 12.64
N LYS A 281 1.35 10.87 13.04
CA LYS A 281 0.51 12.07 13.23
C LYS A 281 0.55 12.99 12.00
N LYS A 282 0.76 12.43 10.80
CA LYS A 282 0.93 13.27 9.60
C LYS A 282 -0.38 13.82 9.08
N TYR A 283 -1.41 12.99 8.97
CA TYR A 283 -2.68 13.37 8.36
C TYR A 283 -3.82 13.42 9.37
N TYR A 284 -3.67 12.80 10.51
CA TYR A 284 -4.58 12.84 11.66
C TYR A 284 -3.77 12.87 12.96
N ASP A 285 -4.38 13.41 14.01
CA ASP A 285 -3.76 13.58 15.32
C ASP A 285 -4.77 13.35 16.46
N PHE A 286 -4.41 13.78 17.67
CA PHE A 286 -5.23 13.64 18.87
C PHE A 286 -5.98 14.93 19.26
N GLU A 287 -6.14 15.91 18.37
CA GLU A 287 -6.83 17.15 18.69
C GLU A 287 -8.35 17.00 18.73
N ASN A 288 -8.90 16.16 17.82
CA ASN A 288 -10.34 15.91 17.76
C ASN A 288 -10.72 14.74 18.69
N PRO A 289 -11.72 14.89 19.60
CA PRO A 289 -12.09 13.85 20.57
C PRO A 289 -12.50 12.51 19.94
N ILE A 290 -13.20 12.51 18.81
CA ILE A 290 -13.64 11.29 18.11
C ILE A 290 -12.43 10.57 17.52
N ILE A 291 -11.51 11.32 16.90
CA ILE A 291 -10.26 10.76 16.34
C ILE A 291 -9.41 10.21 17.49
N THR A 292 -9.27 10.97 18.58
CA THR A 292 -8.55 10.55 19.79
C THR A 292 -9.08 9.23 20.34
N GLN A 293 -10.39 9.12 20.51
CA GLN A 293 -11.00 7.90 21.02
C GLN A 293 -10.77 6.69 20.07
N CYS A 294 -10.87 6.93 18.77
CA CYS A 294 -10.58 5.89 17.77
C CYS A 294 -9.11 5.45 17.85
N LEU A 295 -8.17 6.40 17.87
CA LEU A 295 -6.73 6.11 17.97
C LEU A 295 -6.41 5.34 19.26
N LYS A 296 -6.95 5.76 20.41
CA LYS A 296 -6.79 5.06 21.68
C LYS A 296 -7.19 3.58 21.55
N ARG A 297 -8.39 3.31 21.05
CA ARG A 297 -8.87 1.92 20.84
C ARG A 297 -7.99 1.14 19.86
N GLN A 298 -7.45 1.78 18.82
CA GLN A 298 -6.54 1.09 17.89
C GLN A 298 -5.19 0.79 18.54
N LEU A 299 -4.64 1.70 19.33
CA LEU A 299 -3.35 1.55 20.00
C LEU A 299 -3.40 0.58 21.18
N GLU A 300 -4.56 0.32 21.77
CA GLU A 300 -4.79 -0.67 22.82
C GLU A 300 -4.97 -2.10 22.29
N LYS A 301 -5.14 -2.29 20.98
CA LYS A 301 -5.31 -3.63 20.38
C LYS A 301 -4.09 -4.53 20.60
N PRO A 302 -4.31 -5.86 20.60
CA PRO A 302 -3.20 -6.83 20.65
C PRO A 302 -2.17 -6.57 19.56
N ARG A 303 -0.89 -6.66 19.93
CA ARG A 303 0.25 -6.44 19.04
C ARG A 303 0.37 -7.55 17.97
N PRO A 304 0.91 -7.22 16.79
CA PRO A 304 1.44 -5.91 16.38
C PRO A 304 0.35 -4.91 15.96
N VAL A 305 0.59 -3.63 16.24
CA VAL A 305 -0.20 -2.51 15.74
C VAL A 305 0.67 -1.67 14.81
N ILE A 306 0.25 -1.51 13.57
CA ILE A 306 0.85 -0.60 12.59
C ILE A 306 -0.32 0.12 11.92
N LEU A 307 -0.58 1.37 12.32
CA LEU A 307 -1.69 2.13 11.75
C LEU A 307 -1.31 2.67 10.37
N ASP A 308 -2.26 2.67 9.45
CA ASP A 308 -2.12 3.33 8.16
C ASP A 308 -1.97 4.85 8.39
N PRO A 309 -0.92 5.52 7.88
CA PRO A 309 -0.76 6.97 8.06
C PRO A 309 -1.89 7.81 7.47
N ALA A 310 -2.70 7.23 6.57
CA ALA A 310 -3.81 7.91 5.90
C ALA A 310 -5.20 7.49 6.41
N ASP A 311 -5.32 6.39 7.16
CA ASP A 311 -6.59 5.84 7.67
C ASP A 311 -6.44 5.43 9.13
N PRO A 312 -6.94 6.22 10.12
CA PRO A 312 -6.81 5.92 11.54
C PRO A 312 -7.55 4.65 11.97
N THR A 313 -8.48 4.13 11.16
CA THR A 313 -9.23 2.90 11.44
C THR A 313 -8.49 1.64 10.95
N GLY A 314 -7.42 1.83 10.17
CA GLY A 314 -6.70 0.77 9.47
C GLY A 314 -5.46 0.26 10.21
N ASN A 315 -5.56 -0.83 11.01
CA ASN A 315 -4.38 -1.57 11.43
C ASN A 315 -3.90 -2.50 10.31
N VAL A 316 -2.86 -2.07 9.57
CA VAL A 316 -2.32 -2.82 8.42
C VAL A 316 -1.53 -4.06 8.83
N ALA A 317 -1.14 -4.19 10.10
CA ALA A 317 -0.53 -5.41 10.63
C ALA A 317 -1.50 -6.61 10.62
N GLY A 318 -2.81 -6.33 10.55
CA GLY A 318 -3.86 -7.34 10.54
C GLY A 318 -4.27 -7.78 11.95
N ARG A 319 -5.22 -8.73 11.99
CA ARG A 319 -5.83 -9.20 13.25
C ARG A 319 -5.32 -10.58 13.68
N GLU A 320 -4.44 -11.20 12.90
CA GLU A 320 -3.98 -12.58 13.12
C GLU A 320 -2.48 -12.59 13.50
N PRO A 321 -2.12 -12.61 14.79
CA PRO A 321 -0.71 -12.61 15.24
C PRO A 321 0.10 -13.78 14.68
N GLN A 322 -0.55 -14.92 14.42
CA GLN A 322 0.08 -16.11 13.87
C GLN A 322 0.75 -15.86 12.51
N ARG A 323 0.25 -14.89 11.74
CA ARG A 323 0.86 -14.51 10.45
C ARG A 323 2.24 -13.87 10.65
N TRP A 324 2.39 -13.07 11.69
CA TRP A 324 3.67 -12.47 12.06
C TRP A 324 4.62 -13.50 12.66
N GLN A 325 4.11 -14.43 13.43
CA GLN A 325 4.91 -15.55 13.98
C GLN A 325 5.51 -16.40 12.88
N LEU A 326 4.73 -16.73 11.83
CA LEU A 326 5.24 -17.44 10.65
C LEU A 326 6.34 -16.63 9.93
N LEU A 327 6.15 -15.32 9.78
CA LEU A 327 7.16 -14.47 9.17
C LEU A 327 8.43 -14.35 10.04
N ALA A 328 8.29 -14.30 11.36
CA ALA A 328 9.41 -14.28 12.30
C ALA A 328 10.23 -15.59 12.24
N GLN A 329 9.58 -16.74 12.07
CA GLN A 329 10.29 -18.01 11.84
C GLN A 329 11.15 -17.96 10.56
N GLU A 330 10.63 -17.36 9.49
CA GLU A 330 11.41 -17.12 8.27
C GLU A 330 12.62 -16.22 8.54
N VAL A 331 12.42 -15.13 9.30
CA VAL A 331 13.52 -14.21 9.65
C VAL A 331 14.65 -14.93 10.37
N THR A 332 14.34 -15.82 11.31
CA THR A 332 15.37 -16.60 12.05
C THR A 332 16.29 -17.37 11.10
N VAL A 333 15.74 -17.90 10.02
CA VAL A 333 16.53 -18.57 8.97
C VAL A 333 17.30 -17.56 8.13
N TRP A 334 16.67 -16.44 7.75
CA TRP A 334 17.28 -15.43 6.87
C TRP A 334 18.46 -14.70 7.49
N LEU A 335 18.45 -14.46 8.80
CA LEU A 335 19.56 -13.83 9.52
C LEU A 335 20.88 -14.63 9.47
N ARG A 336 20.82 -15.92 9.10
CA ARG A 336 22.00 -16.80 8.92
C ARG A 336 22.63 -16.68 7.54
N TYR A 337 21.93 -16.07 6.55
CA TYR A 337 22.42 -15.98 5.18
C TYR A 337 23.41 -14.82 4.96
N SER A 338 24.19 -14.91 3.89
CA SER A 338 25.25 -13.96 3.53
C SER A 338 24.75 -12.51 3.40
N CYS A 339 23.50 -12.30 3.01
CA CYS A 339 22.89 -10.96 2.92
C CYS A 339 22.73 -10.24 4.26
N CYS A 340 22.84 -10.96 5.39
CA CYS A 340 22.78 -10.42 6.74
C CYS A 340 24.12 -10.52 7.49
N LYS A 341 25.22 -10.86 6.78
CA LYS A 341 26.56 -11.03 7.36
C LYS A 341 27.59 -10.15 6.68
N ASN A 342 28.53 -9.63 7.46
CA ASN A 342 29.74 -8.97 6.97
C ASN A 342 30.67 -9.99 6.26
N ARG A 343 31.72 -9.49 5.57
CA ARG A 343 32.72 -10.34 4.90
C ARG A 343 33.45 -11.30 5.83
N ASN A 344 33.67 -10.90 7.07
CA ASN A 344 34.29 -11.71 8.10
C ASN A 344 33.34 -12.73 8.77
N GLY A 345 32.11 -12.88 8.28
CA GLY A 345 31.09 -13.78 8.84
C GLY A 345 30.33 -13.23 10.04
N SER A 346 30.76 -12.09 10.63
CA SER A 346 30.02 -11.46 11.72
C SER A 346 28.64 -10.94 11.24
N PRO A 347 27.64 -10.87 12.13
CA PRO A 347 26.36 -10.25 11.81
C PRO A 347 26.52 -8.78 11.40
N VAL A 348 25.74 -8.31 10.43
CA VAL A 348 25.60 -6.88 10.13
C VAL A 348 24.92 -6.20 11.33
N SER A 349 25.41 -5.06 11.79
CA SER A 349 24.77 -4.31 12.88
C SER A 349 23.46 -3.67 12.40
N PRO A 350 22.33 -3.90 13.09
CA PRO A 350 21.09 -3.19 12.78
C PRO A 350 21.16 -1.75 13.28
N TRP A 351 20.25 -0.92 12.81
CA TRP A 351 19.95 0.38 13.42
C TRP A 351 19.34 0.20 14.81
N ASN A 352 19.54 1.17 15.69
CA ASN A 352 18.88 1.17 17.01
C ASN A 352 17.48 1.79 16.89
N VAL A 353 16.49 0.96 16.60
CA VAL A 353 15.10 1.39 16.37
C VAL A 353 14.20 0.86 17.46
N PRO A 354 13.48 1.73 18.19
CA PRO A 354 12.50 1.31 19.19
C PRO A 354 11.29 0.63 18.51
N VAL A 355 10.62 -0.25 19.23
CA VAL A 355 9.40 -0.93 18.74
C VAL A 355 8.14 -0.07 18.86
N THR A 356 8.22 1.02 19.63
CA THR A 356 7.14 2.01 19.83
C THR A 356 7.68 3.43 19.62
N PRO A 357 6.87 4.39 19.10
CA PRO A 357 7.27 5.78 19.03
C PRO A 357 7.59 6.37 20.41
N PRO A 358 8.58 7.27 20.54
CA PRO A 358 8.95 7.89 21.83
C PRO A 358 7.79 8.65 22.50
N HIS A 359 6.92 9.26 21.72
CA HIS A 359 5.77 10.02 22.21
C HIS A 359 4.53 9.17 22.51
N TYR A 360 4.60 7.83 22.36
CA TYR A 360 3.49 6.93 22.65
C TYR A 360 3.01 7.05 24.11
N LEU A 361 3.93 7.13 25.07
CA LEU A 361 3.60 7.29 26.49
C LEU A 361 2.98 8.66 26.79
N SER A 362 3.52 9.74 26.22
CA SER A 362 2.95 11.07 26.37
C SER A 362 1.55 11.20 25.77
N ASP A 363 1.33 10.56 24.61
CA ASP A 363 0.01 10.52 23.97
C ASP A 363 -1.01 9.73 24.82
N LEU A 364 -0.60 8.63 25.45
CA LEU A 364 -1.45 7.88 26.35
C LEU A 364 -1.76 8.64 27.65
N ILE A 365 -0.80 9.38 28.19
CA ILE A 365 -0.99 10.21 29.39
C ILE A 365 -1.99 11.35 29.10
N LEU A 366 -1.85 12.03 27.95
CA LEU A 366 -2.79 13.05 27.50
C LEU A 366 -4.21 12.52 27.24
N MET A 367 -4.35 11.21 27.01
CA MET A 367 -5.65 10.54 26.86
C MET A 367 -6.29 10.18 28.22
N ALA A 368 -5.53 10.17 29.30
CA ALA A 368 -6.00 9.77 30.63
C ALA A 368 -6.48 10.97 31.46
N CYS A 369 -6.19 12.19 31.05
CA CYS A 369 -6.70 13.45 31.59
C CYS A 369 -7.87 13.98 30.75
#